data_9c89c6d4097c9cb50dbd70508e07e07b
#
_entry.id   9c89c6d4097c9cb50dbd70508e07e07b
#
_cell.length_a   1.000
_cell.length_b   1.000
_cell.length_c   1.000
_cell.angle_alpha   90.00
_cell.angle_beta   90.00
_cell.angle_gamma   90.00
#
_symmetry.space_group_name_H-M   'P 1'
#
loop_
_entity.id
_entity.type
_entity.pdbx_description
1 polymer ?
#
loop_
_entity_poly.entity_id
_entity_poly.type
_entity_poly.pdbx_seq_one_letter_code
_entity_poly.pdbx_strand_id
1 'polypeptide(L)'
;MNYFAEKDIQTLLLINPDNPSGNFIPAEEVLELVEWTKKKNIRFIVDESFVDFSEGYPKNSLLHNKTLNDHSHLVVIKSISKSFGVPGLRLGILASSDKELITWMKKDISIWNINSFAEFYMQIFGKYEQDYSNACSKFITERKRFLSELQQIDFLR
;
A
#
# COMPACT_ATOMS: atom_id res chain seq x y z
N MET A 1 -6.08 -15.03 10.99
CA MET A 1 -7.41 -14.73 11.57
C MET A 1 -7.60 -15.33 12.97
N ASN A 2 -7.30 -16.62 13.18
CA ASN A 2 -7.57 -17.29 14.47
C ASN A 2 -6.94 -16.59 15.70
N TYR A 3 -5.72 -16.05 15.56
CA TYR A 3 -5.05 -15.35 16.66
C TYR A 3 -5.81 -14.11 17.17
N PHE A 4 -6.50 -13.40 16.29
CA PHE A 4 -7.24 -12.19 16.64
C PHE A 4 -8.74 -12.43 16.86
N ALA A 5 -9.23 -13.66 16.64
CA ALA A 5 -10.66 -13.95 16.63
C ALA A 5 -11.34 -13.70 18.00
N GLU A 6 -10.61 -13.94 19.09
CA GLU A 6 -11.09 -13.79 20.47
C GLU A 6 -10.58 -12.51 21.17
N LYS A 7 -9.82 -11.65 20.44
CA LYS A 7 -9.28 -10.42 20.99
C LYS A 7 -10.24 -9.26 20.77
N ASP A 8 -10.40 -8.44 21.79
CA ASP A 8 -11.11 -7.17 21.70
C ASP A 8 -10.17 -6.11 21.08
N ILE A 9 -10.21 -6.02 19.76
CA ILE A 9 -9.43 -5.03 18.99
C ILE A 9 -10.37 -4.15 18.18
N GLN A 10 -10.09 -2.87 18.14
CA GLN A 10 -10.86 -1.88 17.39
C GLN A 10 -10.23 -1.58 16.03
N THR A 11 -8.92 -1.81 15.90
CA THR A 11 -8.17 -1.52 14.68
C THR A 11 -7.16 -2.63 14.43
N LEU A 12 -7.07 -3.07 13.18
CA LEU A 12 -6.04 -3.97 12.68
C LEU A 12 -5.21 -3.24 11.63
N LEU A 13 -3.89 -3.27 11.76
CA LEU A 13 -2.95 -2.75 10.76
C LEU A 13 -2.23 -3.91 10.08
N LEU A 14 -2.22 -3.90 8.75
CA LEU A 14 -1.44 -4.80 7.91
C LEU A 14 -0.47 -3.98 7.05
N ILE A 15 0.80 -4.33 7.05
CA ILE A 15 1.80 -3.82 6.12
C ILE A 15 1.98 -4.88 5.03
N ASN A 16 1.66 -4.54 3.76
CA ASN A 16 1.65 -5.52 2.68
C ASN A 16 2.07 -4.92 1.33
N PRO A 17 3.22 -5.29 0.76
CA PRO A 17 4.27 -6.17 1.30
C PRO A 17 4.91 -5.65 2.58
N ASP A 18 5.31 -6.55 3.48
CA ASP A 18 5.93 -6.20 4.75
C ASP A 18 7.40 -5.80 4.58
N ASN A 19 7.81 -4.81 5.33
CA ASN A 19 9.20 -4.40 5.47
C ASN A 19 9.60 -4.49 6.95
N PRO A 20 10.59 -5.33 7.35
CA PRO A 20 11.68 -5.81 6.49
C PRO A 20 11.53 -7.25 5.95
N SER A 21 10.52 -8.01 6.34
CA SER A 21 10.47 -9.44 6.03
C SER A 21 10.30 -9.76 4.53
N GLY A 22 9.72 -8.82 3.76
CA GLY A 22 9.37 -9.05 2.36
C GLY A 22 8.15 -9.97 2.16
N ASN A 23 7.50 -10.39 3.23
CA ASN A 23 6.29 -11.20 3.14
C ASN A 23 5.19 -10.44 2.39
N PHE A 24 4.48 -11.15 1.55
CA PHE A 24 3.41 -10.60 0.73
C PHE A 24 2.19 -11.51 0.75
N ILE A 25 1.03 -10.90 0.96
CA ILE A 25 -0.28 -11.56 0.91
C ILE A 25 -0.99 -11.09 -0.36
N PRO A 26 -1.43 -11.99 -1.24
CA PRO A 26 -2.20 -11.62 -2.45
C PRO A 26 -3.48 -10.85 -2.12
N ALA A 27 -3.91 -9.98 -3.04
CA ALA A 27 -5.07 -9.12 -2.82
C ALA A 27 -6.36 -9.90 -2.47
N GLU A 28 -6.53 -11.07 -3.05
CA GLU A 28 -7.69 -11.94 -2.79
C GLU A 28 -7.74 -12.36 -1.31
N GLU A 29 -6.60 -12.76 -0.74
CA GLU A 29 -6.51 -13.12 0.68
C GLU A 29 -6.64 -11.88 1.60
N VAL A 30 -6.12 -10.72 1.17
CA VAL A 30 -6.33 -9.46 1.91
C VAL A 30 -7.80 -9.07 1.91
N LEU A 31 -8.54 -9.29 0.82
CA LEU A 31 -9.98 -9.06 0.75
C LEU A 31 -10.77 -9.97 1.70
N GLU A 32 -10.31 -11.20 1.94
CA GLU A 32 -10.91 -12.04 2.99
C GLU A 32 -10.73 -11.42 4.38
N LEU A 33 -9.56 -10.79 4.66
CA LEU A 33 -9.34 -10.04 5.90
C LEU A 33 -10.23 -8.79 5.97
N VAL A 34 -10.44 -8.10 4.86
CA VAL A 34 -11.38 -6.94 4.78
C VAL A 34 -12.79 -7.38 5.17
N GLU A 35 -13.28 -8.49 4.62
CA GLU A 35 -14.61 -9.00 4.95
C GLU A 35 -14.70 -9.50 6.42
N TRP A 36 -13.65 -10.13 6.92
CA TRP A 36 -13.59 -10.58 8.31
C TRP A 36 -13.61 -9.40 9.29
N THR A 37 -12.81 -8.36 9.05
CA THR A 37 -12.76 -7.15 9.90
C THR A 37 -14.08 -6.39 9.86
N LYS A 38 -14.75 -6.34 8.70
CA LYS A 38 -16.10 -5.78 8.55
C LYS A 38 -17.10 -6.47 9.48
N LYS A 39 -17.14 -7.81 9.46
CA LYS A 39 -18.03 -8.61 10.31
C LYS A 39 -17.77 -8.42 11.81
N LYS A 40 -16.55 -8.10 12.18
CA LYS A 40 -16.12 -7.87 13.57
C LYS A 40 -16.21 -6.39 13.99
N ASN A 41 -16.62 -5.50 13.11
CA ASN A 41 -16.63 -4.05 13.33
C ASN A 41 -15.24 -3.49 13.70
N ILE A 42 -14.19 -4.03 13.08
CA ILE A 42 -12.80 -3.63 13.26
C ILE A 42 -12.41 -2.69 12.12
N ARG A 43 -11.82 -1.54 12.40
CA ARG A 43 -11.19 -0.71 11.38
C ARG A 43 -9.98 -1.42 10.83
N PHE A 44 -9.88 -1.53 9.50
CA PHE A 44 -8.76 -2.18 8.86
C PHE A 44 -7.91 -1.18 8.10
N ILE A 45 -6.64 -1.09 8.47
CA ILE A 45 -5.66 -0.20 7.83
C ILE A 45 -4.66 -1.07 7.08
N VAL A 46 -4.48 -0.82 5.79
CA VAL A 46 -3.50 -1.51 4.96
C VAL A 46 -2.46 -0.52 4.46
N ASP A 47 -1.19 -0.77 4.77
CA ASP A 47 -0.06 -0.03 4.23
C ASP A 47 0.44 -0.74 2.96
N GLU A 48 0.21 -0.11 1.82
CA GLU A 48 0.60 -0.58 0.50
C GLU A 48 1.86 0.12 -0.04
N SER A 49 2.70 0.67 0.81
CA SER A 49 3.87 1.47 0.37
C SER A 49 4.82 0.74 -0.57
N PHE A 50 4.79 -0.59 -0.59
CA PHE A 50 5.64 -1.43 -1.44
C PHE A 50 4.88 -2.30 -2.44
N VAL A 51 3.56 -2.15 -2.56
CA VAL A 51 2.72 -3.00 -3.43
C VAL A 51 3.10 -2.93 -4.91
N ASP A 52 3.65 -1.81 -5.36
CA ASP A 52 4.10 -1.63 -6.75
C ASP A 52 5.21 -2.60 -7.15
N PHE A 53 5.95 -3.11 -6.17
CA PHE A 53 6.99 -4.11 -6.38
C PHE A 53 6.48 -5.55 -6.30
N SER A 54 5.19 -5.76 -6.01
CA SER A 54 4.59 -7.09 -6.00
C SER A 54 4.34 -7.62 -7.40
N GLU A 55 4.40 -8.95 -7.55
CA GLU A 55 4.00 -9.58 -8.79
C GLU A 55 2.50 -9.39 -9.01
N GLY A 56 2.13 -8.96 -10.23
CA GLY A 56 0.72 -8.72 -10.57
C GLY A 56 0.20 -7.31 -10.24
N TYR A 57 1.05 -6.38 -9.77
CA TYR A 57 0.67 -4.97 -9.69
C TYR A 57 0.18 -4.48 -11.09
N PRO A 58 -0.89 -3.68 -11.21
CA PRO A 58 -1.65 -3.03 -10.12
C PRO A 58 -2.79 -3.86 -9.49
N LYS A 59 -3.04 -5.08 -9.95
CA LYS A 59 -4.17 -5.91 -9.47
C LYS A 59 -4.14 -6.20 -7.96
N ASN A 60 -2.94 -6.18 -7.36
CA ASN A 60 -2.74 -6.43 -5.94
C ASN A 60 -3.00 -5.20 -5.04
N SER A 61 -3.22 -4.02 -5.61
CA SER A 61 -3.58 -2.84 -4.82
C SER A 61 -5.05 -2.84 -4.44
N LEU A 62 -5.36 -2.38 -3.25
CA LEU A 62 -6.73 -2.12 -2.79
C LEU A 62 -7.19 -0.68 -3.09
N LEU A 63 -6.33 0.15 -3.70
CA LEU A 63 -6.64 1.53 -4.09
C LEU A 63 -7.55 1.58 -5.33
N HIS A 64 -8.67 0.89 -5.27
CA HIS A 64 -9.71 0.91 -6.29
C HIS A 64 -11.00 1.49 -5.73
N ASN A 65 -11.65 2.37 -6.49
CA ASN A 65 -12.88 3.04 -6.08
C ASN A 65 -13.95 2.04 -5.63
N LYS A 66 -14.10 0.92 -6.34
CA LYS A 66 -15.08 -0.10 -5.96
C LYS A 66 -14.74 -0.69 -4.59
N THR A 67 -13.51 -1.13 -4.37
CA THR A 67 -13.08 -1.74 -3.10
C THR A 67 -13.29 -0.78 -1.93
N LEU A 68 -12.90 0.48 -2.07
CA LEU A 68 -13.05 1.47 -1.02
C LEU A 68 -14.52 1.79 -0.74
N ASN A 69 -15.35 1.94 -1.78
CA ASN A 69 -16.77 2.25 -1.62
C ASN A 69 -17.56 1.12 -0.96
N ASP A 70 -17.21 -0.13 -1.23
CA ASP A 70 -17.87 -1.30 -0.66
C ASP A 70 -17.44 -1.55 0.82
N HIS A 71 -16.35 -0.90 1.28
CA HIS A 71 -15.73 -1.16 2.58
C HIS A 71 -15.31 0.13 3.30
N SER A 72 -16.28 0.85 3.87
CA SER A 72 -16.00 2.13 4.56
C SER A 72 -15.09 2.02 5.79
N HIS A 73 -14.98 0.83 6.40
CA HIS A 73 -14.05 0.57 7.51
C HIS A 73 -12.60 0.38 7.06
N LEU A 74 -12.37 0.22 5.74
CA LEU A 74 -11.04 0.08 5.14
C LEU A 74 -10.38 1.45 4.96
N VAL A 75 -9.13 1.53 5.38
CA VAL A 75 -8.22 2.66 5.12
C VAL A 75 -6.98 2.11 4.43
N VAL A 76 -6.67 2.62 3.26
CA VAL A 76 -5.42 2.28 2.56
C VAL A 76 -4.46 3.45 2.62
N ILE A 77 -3.25 3.19 3.07
CA ILE A 77 -2.15 4.17 3.08
C ILE A 77 -1.04 3.72 2.14
N LYS A 78 -0.39 4.69 1.49
CA LYS A 78 0.69 4.41 0.57
C LYS A 78 1.71 5.55 0.55
N SER A 79 2.96 5.24 0.79
CA SER A 79 4.05 6.19 0.60
C SER A 79 4.40 6.27 -0.89
N ILE A 80 4.29 7.45 -1.48
CA ILE A 80 4.78 7.71 -2.84
C ILE A 80 6.30 7.81 -2.87
N SER A 81 6.91 8.19 -1.75
CA SER A 81 8.36 8.38 -1.64
C SER A 81 9.21 7.13 -1.91
N LYS A 82 8.61 5.94 -1.88
CA LYS A 82 9.31 4.65 -2.03
C LYS A 82 9.37 4.22 -3.49
N SER A 83 8.29 3.68 -4.00
CA SER A 83 8.22 3.10 -5.34
C SER A 83 8.44 4.12 -6.45
N PHE A 84 8.04 5.37 -6.23
CA PHE A 84 8.22 6.45 -7.22
C PHE A 84 9.63 7.08 -7.21
N GLY A 85 10.52 6.64 -6.31
CA GLY A 85 11.91 7.11 -6.28
C GLY A 85 12.11 8.58 -5.90
N VAL A 86 11.15 9.18 -5.20
CA VAL A 86 11.13 10.61 -4.85
C VAL A 86 11.06 10.86 -3.33
N PRO A 87 11.99 10.30 -2.54
CA PRO A 87 11.89 10.35 -1.08
C PRO A 87 11.94 11.78 -0.51
N GLY A 88 12.61 12.71 -1.21
CA GLY A 88 12.69 14.12 -0.81
C GLY A 88 11.39 14.90 -0.92
N LEU A 89 10.43 14.44 -1.73
CA LEU A 89 9.14 15.14 -1.91
C LEU A 89 8.17 14.95 -0.75
N ARG A 90 8.37 13.94 0.09
CA ARG A 90 7.54 13.65 1.28
C ARG A 90 6.05 13.50 0.97
N LEU A 91 5.73 12.73 -0.06
CA LEU A 91 4.36 12.44 -0.49
C LEU A 91 3.87 11.09 0.04
N GLY A 92 2.59 11.06 0.35
CA GLY A 92 1.84 9.84 0.67
C GLY A 92 0.37 10.00 0.35
N ILE A 93 -0.33 8.88 0.31
CA ILE A 93 -1.78 8.81 0.07
C ILE A 93 -2.41 8.15 1.29
N LEU A 94 -3.55 8.68 1.71
CA LEU A 94 -4.51 7.99 2.55
C LEU A 94 -5.84 7.98 1.81
N ALA A 95 -6.42 6.80 1.64
CA ALA A 95 -7.68 6.63 0.93
C ALA A 95 -8.67 5.83 1.79
N SER A 96 -9.90 6.32 1.88
CA SER A 96 -11.03 5.65 2.50
C SER A 96 -12.33 6.24 1.95
N SER A 97 -13.42 5.48 1.97
CA SER A 97 -14.75 6.01 1.71
C SER A 97 -15.47 6.51 2.97
N ASP A 98 -14.85 6.37 4.16
CA ASP A 98 -15.32 6.97 5.41
C ASP A 98 -15.16 8.49 5.36
N LYS A 99 -16.24 9.19 4.98
CA LYS A 99 -16.25 10.65 4.83
C LYS A 99 -16.05 11.38 6.15
N GLU A 100 -16.48 10.80 7.27
CA GLU A 100 -16.34 11.40 8.60
C GLU A 100 -14.87 11.37 9.01
N LEU A 101 -14.21 10.20 8.86
CA LEU A 101 -12.78 10.06 9.08
C LEU A 101 -11.97 11.05 8.24
N ILE A 102 -12.22 11.11 6.93
CA ILE A 102 -11.51 12.02 6.02
C ILE A 102 -11.74 13.48 6.40
N THR A 103 -12.96 13.85 6.77
CA THR A 103 -13.28 15.22 7.20
C THR A 103 -12.60 15.56 8.52
N TRP A 104 -12.56 14.61 9.45
CA TRP A 104 -11.87 14.79 10.74
C TRP A 104 -10.37 14.99 10.53
N MET A 105 -9.74 14.12 9.74
CA MET A 105 -8.30 14.22 9.44
C MET A 105 -7.93 15.54 8.76
N LYS A 106 -8.78 16.03 7.83
CA LYS A 106 -8.55 17.31 7.15
C LYS A 106 -8.50 18.52 8.08
N LYS A 107 -9.07 18.44 9.27
CA LYS A 107 -9.00 19.54 10.26
C LYS A 107 -7.61 19.73 10.85
N ASP A 108 -6.83 18.63 10.92
CA ASP A 108 -5.48 18.62 11.50
C ASP A 108 -4.36 18.71 10.44
N ILE A 109 -4.74 18.73 9.16
CA ILE A 109 -3.77 18.92 8.08
C ILE A 109 -3.26 20.36 8.11
N SER A 110 -1.94 20.53 8.10
CA SER A 110 -1.32 21.86 8.04
C SER A 110 -1.69 22.58 6.73
N ILE A 111 -1.75 23.92 6.78
CA ILE A 111 -2.07 24.76 5.61
C ILE A 111 -1.13 24.47 4.42
N TRP A 112 0.16 24.22 4.71
CA TRP A 112 1.19 23.90 3.71
C TRP A 112 1.53 22.40 3.74
N ASN A 113 0.51 21.56 3.64
CA ASN A 113 0.63 20.10 3.74
C ASN A 113 1.53 19.50 2.65
N ILE A 114 1.47 20.06 1.44
CA ILE A 114 2.25 19.58 0.29
C ILE A 114 3.16 20.72 -0.17
N ASN A 115 4.45 20.44 -0.32
CA ASN A 115 5.39 21.43 -0.85
C ASN A 115 5.23 21.59 -2.38
N SER A 116 5.65 22.75 -2.92
CA SER A 116 5.44 23.10 -4.32
C SER A 116 6.13 22.14 -5.31
N PHE A 117 7.26 21.53 -4.94
CA PHE A 117 7.93 20.53 -5.78
C PHE A 117 7.10 19.23 -5.85
N ALA A 118 6.52 18.83 -4.74
CA ALA A 118 5.64 17.67 -4.66
C ALA A 118 4.35 17.89 -5.48
N GLU A 119 3.76 19.07 -5.38
CA GLU A 119 2.59 19.47 -6.19
C GLU A 119 2.93 19.41 -7.69
N PHE A 120 4.02 20.03 -8.10
CA PHE A 120 4.46 20.02 -9.50
C PHE A 120 4.73 18.60 -10.00
N TYR A 121 5.39 17.77 -9.18
CA TYR A 121 5.63 16.37 -9.50
C TYR A 121 4.32 15.62 -9.79
N MET A 122 3.31 15.78 -8.96
CA MET A 122 2.02 15.12 -9.15
C MET A 122 1.31 15.60 -10.43
N GLN A 123 1.44 16.89 -10.79
CA GLN A 123 0.87 17.42 -12.02
C GLN A 123 1.48 16.83 -13.28
N ILE A 124 2.79 16.53 -13.26
CA ILE A 124 3.49 15.99 -14.42
C ILE A 124 3.53 14.45 -14.45
N PHE A 125 3.25 13.78 -13.33
CA PHE A 125 3.41 12.32 -13.20
C PHE A 125 2.67 11.53 -14.29
N GLY A 126 1.48 11.95 -14.68
CA GLY A 126 0.70 11.27 -15.72
C GLY A 126 1.42 11.16 -17.07
N LYS A 127 2.40 12.01 -17.34
CA LYS A 127 3.22 11.93 -18.57
C LYS A 127 4.24 10.79 -18.51
N TYR A 128 4.59 10.34 -17.32
CA TYR A 128 5.65 9.37 -17.04
C TYR A 128 5.12 8.06 -16.45
N GLU A 129 3.81 7.87 -16.43
CA GLU A 129 3.17 6.68 -15.85
C GLU A 129 3.65 5.38 -16.52
N GLN A 130 3.84 5.40 -17.84
CA GLN A 130 4.36 4.25 -18.58
C GLN A 130 5.84 3.97 -18.24
N ASP A 131 6.65 5.00 -18.09
CA ASP A 131 8.05 4.86 -17.69
C ASP A 131 8.15 4.27 -16.27
N TYR A 132 7.28 4.73 -15.36
CA TYR A 132 7.15 4.20 -14.02
C TYR A 132 6.78 2.70 -14.03
N SER A 133 5.75 2.32 -14.79
CA SER A 133 5.32 0.92 -14.93
C SER A 133 6.45 0.03 -15.47
N ASN A 134 7.18 0.51 -16.47
CA ASN A 134 8.34 -0.18 -17.02
C ASN A 134 9.46 -0.35 -15.99
N ALA A 135 9.72 0.68 -15.17
CA ALA A 135 10.71 0.62 -14.11
C ALA A 135 10.34 -0.41 -13.03
N CYS A 136 9.08 -0.44 -12.58
CA CYS A 136 8.58 -1.46 -11.65
C CYS A 136 8.73 -2.87 -12.21
N SER A 137 8.40 -3.08 -13.49
CA SER A 137 8.54 -4.38 -14.15
C SER A 137 10.00 -4.85 -14.23
N LYS A 138 10.93 -3.94 -14.54
CA LYS A 138 12.38 -4.22 -14.53
C LYS A 138 12.86 -4.58 -13.12
N PHE A 139 12.39 -3.86 -12.11
CA PHE A 139 12.74 -4.14 -10.72
C PHE A 139 12.28 -5.55 -10.29
N ILE A 140 11.05 -5.93 -10.63
CA ILE A 140 10.50 -7.27 -10.32
C ILE A 140 11.33 -8.36 -11.00
N THR A 141 11.71 -8.15 -12.26
CA THR A 141 12.56 -9.09 -13.01
C THR A 141 13.94 -9.25 -12.36
N GLU A 142 14.57 -8.15 -12.00
CA GLU A 142 15.89 -8.16 -11.38
C GLU A 142 15.87 -8.79 -9.98
N ARG A 143 14.82 -8.52 -9.20
CA ARG A 143 14.61 -9.20 -7.90
C ARG A 143 14.52 -10.71 -8.05
N LYS A 144 13.78 -11.19 -9.05
CA LYS A 144 13.68 -12.65 -9.31
C LYS A 144 15.03 -13.26 -9.67
N ARG A 145 15.80 -12.58 -10.53
CA ARG A 145 17.15 -13.00 -10.90
C ARG A 145 18.04 -13.09 -9.66
N PHE A 146 18.06 -12.03 -8.87
CA PHE A 146 18.87 -11.96 -7.64
C PHE A 146 18.50 -13.06 -6.64
N LEU A 147 17.22 -13.31 -6.39
CA LEU A 147 16.76 -14.38 -5.53
C LEU A 147 17.19 -15.75 -6.03
N SER A 148 17.08 -16.00 -7.34
CA SER A 148 17.53 -17.26 -7.95
C SER A 148 19.03 -17.49 -7.78
N GLU A 149 19.84 -16.43 -7.88
CA GLU A 149 21.29 -16.51 -7.66
C GLU A 149 21.64 -16.73 -6.18
N LEU A 150 20.94 -16.05 -5.27
CA LEU A 150 21.13 -16.27 -3.82
C LEU A 150 20.82 -17.70 -3.39
N GLN A 151 19.81 -18.33 -3.97
CA GLN A 151 19.44 -19.72 -3.67
C GLN A 151 20.50 -20.74 -4.07
N GLN A 152 21.45 -20.37 -4.93
CA GLN A 152 22.58 -21.23 -5.32
C GLN A 152 23.72 -21.21 -4.28
N ILE A 153 23.67 -20.31 -3.31
CA ILE A 153 24.67 -20.15 -2.27
C ILE A 153 24.30 -21.03 -1.08
N ASP A 154 25.04 -22.11 -0.84
CA ASP A 154 24.66 -23.16 0.12
C ASP A 154 24.43 -22.67 1.55
N PHE A 155 25.19 -21.69 2.03
CA PHE A 155 25.06 -21.18 3.40
C PHE A 155 23.92 -20.14 3.58
N LEU A 156 23.23 -19.79 2.52
CA LEU A 156 22.05 -18.87 2.55
C LEU A 156 20.72 -19.62 2.41
N ARG A 157 20.74 -20.95 2.43
CA ARG A 157 19.54 -21.79 2.35
C ARG A 157 18.89 -21.99 3.72
#